data_06f4c228da4d7cf20bf543b4fc40bfa3
#
_entry.id   06f4c228da4d7cf20bf543b4fc40bfa3
#
_cell.length_a   1.000
_cell.length_b   1.000
_cell.length_c   1.000
_cell.angle_alpha   90.00
_cell.angle_beta   90.00
_cell.angle_gamma   90.00
#
_symmetry.space_group_name_H-M   'P 1'
#
loop_
_entity.id
_entity.type
_entity.pdbx_description
1 polymer ?
#
loop_
_entity_poly.entity_id
_entity_poly.type
_entity_poly.pdbx_seq_one_letter_code
_entity_poly.pdbx_strand_id
1 'polypeptide(L)'
;TQGNPIAGATLDIWQTNDDGFYDVQQKGVQPDYNLRGLFTSDVDGFYAFRTVKPRHYPIPADGPVGQLLGELGRHPHRAAHLHFIVTAPGFDQVITHIFTPDCPYLHEDTVFGVKKELIAEFTRQTDQATARRYDLQVPFLAVNWDFVLSPA
;
A
#
# COMPACT_ATOMS: atom_id res chain seq x y z
N THR A 1 19.57 -2.58 -8.75
CA THR A 1 19.71 -3.83 -9.51
C THR A 1 19.48 -3.53 -10.98
N GLN A 2 20.16 -4.21 -11.84
CA GLN A 2 20.01 -4.08 -13.30
C GLN A 2 18.75 -4.81 -13.83
N GLY A 3 17.67 -4.85 -13.03
CA GLY A 3 16.44 -5.57 -13.37
C GLY A 3 16.50 -7.08 -13.08
N ASN A 4 17.54 -7.57 -12.42
CA ASN A 4 17.61 -8.97 -12.03
C ASN A 4 16.67 -9.26 -10.85
N PRO A 5 15.99 -10.42 -10.83
CA PRO A 5 15.13 -10.81 -9.73
C PRO A 5 15.94 -10.98 -8.43
N ILE A 6 15.33 -10.62 -7.30
CA ILE A 6 15.90 -10.82 -5.97
C ILE A 6 15.05 -11.88 -5.25
N ALA A 7 15.60 -13.07 -5.11
CA ALA A 7 15.00 -14.13 -4.31
C ALA A 7 15.14 -13.87 -2.82
N GLY A 8 14.12 -14.22 -2.05
CA GLY A 8 14.16 -14.10 -0.58
C GLY A 8 14.07 -12.66 -0.05
N ALA A 9 13.70 -11.67 -0.89
CA ALA A 9 13.39 -10.35 -0.39
C ALA A 9 12.14 -10.38 0.49
N THR A 10 12.18 -9.71 1.62
CA THR A 10 11.05 -9.59 2.54
C THR A 10 10.28 -8.32 2.26
N LEU A 11 8.96 -8.44 2.17
CA LEU A 11 8.03 -7.33 1.99
C LEU A 11 7.11 -7.27 3.21
N ASP A 12 7.25 -6.24 4.02
CA ASP A 12 6.32 -5.91 5.11
C ASP A 12 5.29 -4.93 4.55
N ILE A 13 4.02 -5.33 4.57
CA ILE A 13 2.93 -4.62 3.89
C ILE A 13 1.84 -4.31 4.87
N TRP A 14 1.29 -3.09 4.86
CA TRP A 14 0.11 -2.73 5.62
C TRP A 14 -0.69 -1.63 4.95
N GLN A 15 -1.98 -1.58 5.28
CA GLN A 15 -2.92 -0.62 4.73
C GLN A 15 -4.13 -0.42 5.66
N THR A 16 -4.94 0.57 5.35
CA THR A 16 -6.27 0.74 5.95
C THR A 16 -7.28 -0.26 5.38
N ASN A 17 -8.33 -0.55 6.14
CA ASN A 17 -9.51 -1.23 5.63
C ASN A 17 -10.32 -0.32 4.68
N ASP A 18 -11.45 -0.80 4.21
CA ASP A 18 -12.37 -0.08 3.32
C ASP A 18 -13.14 1.06 4.01
N ASP A 19 -13.07 1.17 5.34
CA ASP A 19 -13.57 2.31 6.13
C ASP A 19 -12.49 3.36 6.40
N GLY A 20 -11.23 3.11 6.05
CA GLY A 20 -10.11 4.03 6.23
C GLY A 20 -9.42 3.92 7.60
N PHE A 21 -9.50 2.78 8.28
CA PHE A 21 -8.86 2.56 9.57
C PHE A 21 -7.78 1.48 9.50
N TYR A 22 -6.69 1.72 10.21
CA TYR A 22 -5.71 0.67 10.54
C TYR A 22 -6.23 -0.20 11.69
N ASP A 23 -5.75 -1.44 11.75
CA ASP A 23 -6.10 -2.40 12.82
C ASP A 23 -5.89 -1.83 14.23
N VAL A 24 -4.77 -1.13 14.44
CA VAL A 24 -4.42 -0.51 15.74
C VAL A 24 -5.37 0.59 16.18
N GLN A 25 -6.14 1.17 15.27
CA GLN A 25 -7.12 2.22 15.55
C GLN A 25 -8.48 1.65 15.99
N GLN A 26 -8.74 0.38 15.70
CA GLN A 26 -10.03 -0.27 15.95
C GLN A 26 -9.86 -1.58 16.73
N LYS A 27 -9.16 -1.51 17.88
CA LYS A 27 -8.99 -2.67 18.78
C LYS A 27 -10.33 -3.26 19.18
N GLY A 28 -10.48 -4.58 19.02
CA GLY A 28 -11.73 -5.31 19.33
C GLY A 28 -12.84 -5.16 18.27
N VAL A 29 -12.64 -4.35 17.23
CA VAL A 29 -13.52 -4.22 16.06
C VAL A 29 -12.93 -4.96 14.87
N GLN A 30 -11.66 -4.71 14.58
CA GLN A 30 -10.90 -5.49 13.60
C GLN A 30 -10.06 -6.55 14.33
N PRO A 31 -9.74 -7.69 13.67
CA PRO A 31 -8.72 -8.62 14.16
C PRO A 31 -7.37 -7.91 14.32
N ASP A 32 -6.57 -8.34 15.28
CA ASP A 32 -5.18 -7.89 15.39
C ASP A 32 -4.42 -8.22 14.10
N TYR A 33 -3.58 -7.30 13.65
CA TYR A 33 -2.83 -7.38 12.39
C TYR A 33 -3.67 -7.46 11.11
N ASN A 34 -4.95 -7.07 11.16
CA ASN A 34 -5.78 -7.03 9.96
C ASN A 34 -5.12 -6.14 8.89
N LEU A 35 -5.07 -6.64 7.65
CA LEU A 35 -4.46 -5.98 6.49
C LEU A 35 -2.97 -5.62 6.68
N ARG A 36 -2.28 -6.43 7.48
CA ARG A 36 -0.82 -6.48 7.61
C ARG A 36 -0.32 -7.83 7.18
N GLY A 37 0.81 -7.87 6.52
CA GLY A 37 1.41 -9.14 6.10
C GLY A 37 2.89 -9.04 5.84
N LEU A 38 3.58 -10.12 6.15
CA LEU A 38 4.99 -10.31 5.83
C LEU A 38 5.09 -11.36 4.74
N PHE A 39 5.64 -10.98 3.59
CA PHE A 39 5.77 -11.83 2.42
C PHE A 39 7.22 -11.96 2.01
N THR A 40 7.52 -13.02 1.27
CA THR A 40 8.88 -13.27 0.77
C THR A 40 8.80 -13.54 -0.73
N SER A 41 9.69 -12.92 -1.50
CA SER A 41 9.79 -13.20 -2.93
C SER A 41 10.36 -14.60 -3.18
N ASP A 42 9.87 -15.25 -4.23
CA ASP A 42 10.36 -16.57 -4.67
C ASP A 42 11.70 -16.49 -5.44
N VAL A 43 12.12 -17.60 -6.04
CA VAL A 43 13.38 -17.70 -6.78
C VAL A 43 13.44 -16.80 -8.02
N ASP A 44 12.28 -16.45 -8.56
CA ASP A 44 12.11 -15.56 -9.71
C ASP A 44 11.87 -14.10 -9.29
N GLY A 45 11.98 -13.80 -7.99
CA GLY A 45 11.71 -12.48 -7.43
C GLY A 45 10.22 -12.14 -7.33
N PHE A 46 9.33 -13.10 -7.61
CA PHE A 46 7.89 -12.88 -7.61
C PHE A 46 7.32 -12.91 -6.19
N TYR A 47 6.39 -12.04 -5.91
CA TYR A 47 5.57 -12.03 -4.71
C TYR A 47 4.10 -11.79 -5.09
N ALA A 48 3.19 -12.27 -4.27
CA ALA A 48 1.77 -12.01 -4.43
C ALA A 48 1.05 -12.05 -3.08
N PHE A 49 0.05 -11.23 -2.94
CA PHE A 49 -0.90 -11.24 -1.83
C PHE A 49 -2.26 -10.77 -2.31
N ARG A 50 -3.30 -11.10 -1.57
CA ARG A 50 -4.64 -10.56 -1.78
C ARG A 50 -5.03 -9.66 -0.63
N THR A 51 -5.75 -8.61 -0.95
CA THR A 51 -6.21 -7.62 0.02
C THR A 51 -7.46 -6.92 -0.48
N VAL A 52 -8.00 -5.99 0.29
CA VAL A 52 -9.01 -5.04 -0.15
C VAL A 52 -8.35 -3.80 -0.72
N LYS A 53 -9.03 -3.06 -1.58
CA LYS A 53 -8.53 -1.78 -2.06
C LYS A 53 -8.47 -0.79 -0.89
N PRO A 54 -7.33 -0.13 -0.62
CA PRO A 54 -7.22 0.81 0.48
C PRO A 54 -8.10 2.04 0.29
N ARG A 55 -8.47 2.67 1.39
CA ARG A 55 -9.21 3.92 1.41
C ARG A 55 -8.35 5.06 1.94
N HIS A 56 -8.68 6.28 1.55
CA HIS A 56 -8.13 7.49 2.14
C HIS A 56 -8.56 7.62 3.61
N TYR A 57 -7.75 8.26 4.42
CA TYR A 57 -8.03 8.46 5.83
C TYR A 57 -7.48 9.80 6.32
N PRO A 58 -8.09 10.41 7.36
CA PRO A 58 -7.52 11.59 7.99
C PRO A 58 -6.37 11.21 8.91
N ILE A 59 -5.30 11.99 8.91
CA ILE A 59 -4.32 11.94 10.01
C ILE A 59 -4.97 12.49 11.28
N PRO A 60 -4.46 12.14 12.49
CA PRO A 60 -4.94 12.72 13.73
C PRO A 60 -4.89 14.26 13.66
N ALA A 61 -6.03 14.90 13.89
CA ALA A 61 -6.17 16.35 13.75
C ALA A 61 -6.63 17.03 15.06
N ASP A 62 -6.57 16.32 16.16
CA ASP A 62 -6.93 16.76 17.52
C ASP A 62 -5.78 17.44 18.27
N GLY A 63 -4.60 17.54 17.66
CA GLY A 63 -3.40 18.14 18.20
C GLY A 63 -2.87 19.33 17.36
N PRO A 64 -1.63 19.78 17.62
CA PRO A 64 -1.02 20.94 16.97
C PRO A 64 -1.00 20.88 15.44
N VAL A 65 -0.80 19.67 14.88
CA VAL A 65 -0.82 19.47 13.42
C VAL A 65 -2.20 19.78 12.84
N GLY A 66 -3.28 19.34 13.51
CA GLY A 66 -4.65 19.64 13.08
C GLY A 66 -4.96 21.12 13.17
N GLN A 67 -4.51 21.82 14.21
CA GLN A 67 -4.63 23.27 14.34
C GLN A 67 -3.95 23.99 13.18
N LEU A 68 -2.69 23.62 12.87
CA LEU A 68 -1.94 24.19 11.75
C LEU A 68 -2.64 23.95 10.41
N LEU A 69 -3.15 22.74 10.16
CA LEU A 69 -3.92 22.44 8.95
C LEU A 69 -5.17 23.31 8.83
N GLY A 70 -5.90 23.49 9.96
CA GLY A 70 -7.07 24.37 10.01
C GLY A 70 -6.74 25.84 9.69
N GLU A 71 -5.67 26.37 10.26
CA GLU A 71 -5.19 27.76 9.99
C GLU A 71 -4.77 27.95 8.52
N LEU A 72 -4.23 26.88 7.90
CA LEU A 72 -3.83 26.87 6.49
C LEU A 72 -5.01 26.58 5.54
N GLY A 73 -6.21 26.34 6.05
CA GLY A 73 -7.38 25.95 5.25
C GLY A 73 -7.20 24.59 4.55
N ARG A 74 -6.37 23.68 5.11
CA ARG A 74 -6.07 22.37 4.53
C ARG A 74 -6.83 21.27 5.23
N HIS A 75 -7.29 20.27 4.47
CA HIS A 75 -7.90 19.06 5.01
C HIS A 75 -6.85 18.10 5.59
N PRO A 76 -7.20 17.19 6.53
CA PRO A 76 -6.26 16.23 7.13
C PRO A 76 -6.10 14.93 6.34
N HIS A 77 -6.75 14.74 5.20
CA HIS A 77 -6.81 13.46 4.52
C HIS A 77 -5.52 13.10 3.78
N ARG A 78 -5.10 11.85 3.97
CA ARG A 78 -4.11 11.19 3.15
C ARG A 78 -4.76 10.50 1.95
N ALA A 79 -4.09 10.52 0.80
CA ALA A 79 -4.50 9.71 -0.35
C ALA A 79 -4.48 8.22 0.00
N ALA A 80 -5.40 7.44 -0.59
CA ALA A 80 -5.47 5.99 -0.37
C ALA A 80 -4.21 5.28 -0.87
N HIS A 81 -3.58 4.46 -0.03
CA HIS A 81 -2.29 3.83 -0.32
C HIS A 81 -2.04 2.54 0.45
N LEU A 82 -1.14 1.73 -0.11
CA LEU A 82 -0.52 0.61 0.58
C LEU A 82 0.89 1.02 0.99
N HIS A 83 1.29 0.65 2.21
CA HIS A 83 2.67 0.82 2.70
C HIS A 83 3.50 -0.41 2.40
N PHE A 84 4.78 -0.19 2.14
CA PHE A 84 5.77 -1.24 1.94
C PHE A 84 7.07 -0.90 2.65
N ILE A 85 7.62 -1.90 3.34
CA ILE A 85 9.04 -1.96 3.68
C ILE A 85 9.60 -3.18 2.96
N VAL A 86 10.56 -2.95 2.07
CA VAL A 86 11.18 -4.03 1.29
C VAL A 86 12.65 -4.13 1.67
N THR A 87 13.07 -5.33 2.07
CA THR A 87 14.44 -5.61 2.51
C THR A 87 14.97 -6.86 1.83
N ALA A 88 16.25 -6.86 1.49
CA ALA A 88 16.97 -8.04 1.02
C ALA A 88 18.43 -7.97 1.47
N PRO A 89 19.09 -9.11 1.77
CA PRO A 89 20.52 -9.12 2.12
C PRO A 89 21.38 -8.52 1.02
N GLY A 90 22.27 -7.58 1.38
CA GLY A 90 23.15 -6.89 0.43
C GLY A 90 22.51 -5.74 -0.35
N PHE A 91 21.31 -5.31 0.05
CA PHE A 91 20.61 -4.19 -0.58
C PHE A 91 20.14 -3.19 0.45
N ASP A 92 20.06 -1.92 0.04
CA ASP A 92 19.42 -0.87 0.81
C ASP A 92 17.93 -1.13 0.98
N GLN A 93 17.43 -0.87 2.19
CA GLN A 93 15.99 -0.96 2.48
C GLN A 93 15.21 0.10 1.71
N VAL A 94 14.07 -0.29 1.14
CA VAL A 94 13.10 0.64 0.55
C VAL A 94 11.89 0.75 1.45
N ILE A 95 11.54 1.97 1.87
CA ILE A 95 10.30 2.31 2.58
C ILE A 95 9.50 3.22 1.65
N THR A 96 8.32 2.78 1.23
CA THR A 96 7.54 3.50 0.23
C THR A 96 6.03 3.25 0.36
N HIS A 97 5.27 3.89 -0.52
CA HIS A 97 3.82 3.70 -0.69
C HIS A 97 3.52 3.46 -2.17
N ILE A 98 2.42 2.78 -2.46
CA ILE A 98 1.76 2.85 -3.76
C ILE A 98 0.35 3.41 -3.56
N PHE A 99 -0.07 4.31 -4.45
CA PHE A 99 -1.33 5.06 -4.33
C PHE A 99 -2.37 4.55 -5.32
N THR A 100 -3.66 4.66 -4.93
CA THR A 100 -4.77 4.34 -5.83
C THR A 100 -5.09 5.53 -6.73
N PRO A 101 -5.28 5.33 -8.04
CA PRO A 101 -5.40 6.42 -9.01
C PRO A 101 -6.70 7.21 -8.92
N ASP A 102 -7.74 6.61 -8.35
CA ASP A 102 -9.10 7.17 -8.25
C ASP A 102 -9.41 7.77 -6.87
N CYS A 103 -8.38 7.97 -6.04
CA CYS A 103 -8.55 8.61 -4.74
C CYS A 103 -8.87 10.10 -4.91
N PRO A 104 -9.92 10.64 -4.28
CA PRO A 104 -10.27 12.06 -4.38
C PRO A 104 -9.17 13.00 -3.84
N TYR A 105 -8.32 12.51 -2.95
CA TYR A 105 -7.22 13.28 -2.36
C TYR A 105 -5.85 13.01 -3.02
N LEU A 106 -5.84 12.38 -4.20
CA LEU A 106 -4.59 12.01 -4.87
C LEU A 106 -3.67 13.21 -5.15
N HIS A 107 -4.25 14.35 -5.50
CA HIS A 107 -3.51 15.58 -5.82
C HIS A 107 -3.41 16.56 -4.65
N GLU A 108 -4.03 16.22 -3.53
CA GLU A 108 -4.13 17.08 -2.34
C GLU A 108 -3.71 16.36 -1.05
N ASP A 109 -2.90 15.30 -1.17
CA ASP A 109 -2.42 14.53 -0.01
C ASP A 109 -1.83 15.44 1.05
N THR A 110 -2.33 15.37 2.28
CA THR A 110 -2.00 16.35 3.33
C THR A 110 -0.52 16.35 3.72
N VAL A 111 0.20 15.24 3.48
CA VAL A 111 1.63 15.13 3.74
C VAL A 111 2.50 15.20 2.47
N PHE A 112 1.89 15.54 1.32
CA PHE A 112 2.59 15.64 0.03
C PHE A 112 3.35 14.38 -0.38
N GLY A 113 2.85 13.20 0.04
CA GLY A 113 3.52 11.92 -0.19
C GLY A 113 3.35 11.36 -1.60
N VAL A 114 2.37 11.87 -2.36
CA VAL A 114 2.07 11.34 -3.70
C VAL A 114 3.10 11.83 -4.71
N LYS A 115 3.73 10.85 -5.38
CA LYS A 115 4.57 11.08 -6.56
C LYS A 115 3.94 10.32 -7.72
N LYS A 116 4.05 10.84 -8.93
CA LYS A 116 3.46 10.22 -10.14
C LYS A 116 3.92 8.78 -10.32
N GLU A 117 5.19 8.52 -10.03
CA GLU A 117 5.83 7.21 -10.15
C GLU A 117 5.33 6.20 -9.10
N LEU A 118 4.59 6.64 -8.09
CA LEU A 118 4.03 5.80 -7.02
C LEU A 118 2.52 5.56 -7.18
N ILE A 119 1.92 6.03 -8.27
CA ILE A 119 0.51 5.79 -8.57
C ILE A 119 0.40 4.47 -9.31
N ALA A 120 -0.23 3.47 -8.69
CA ALA A 120 -0.38 2.14 -9.26
C ALA A 120 -1.59 2.06 -10.20
N GLU A 121 -1.48 1.27 -11.25
CA GLU A 121 -2.61 0.95 -12.12
C GLU A 121 -3.41 -0.22 -11.54
N PHE A 122 -4.70 -0.02 -11.31
CA PHE A 122 -5.64 -1.04 -10.85
C PHE A 122 -6.48 -1.53 -12.02
N THR A 123 -6.13 -2.71 -12.54
CA THR A 123 -6.79 -3.30 -13.71
C THR A 123 -7.90 -4.26 -13.30
N ARG A 124 -9.08 -4.12 -13.91
CA ARG A 124 -10.20 -5.04 -13.68
C ARG A 124 -9.95 -6.34 -14.42
N GLN A 125 -9.96 -7.45 -13.70
CA GLN A 125 -9.72 -8.79 -14.21
C GLN A 125 -10.99 -9.64 -14.14
N THR A 126 -11.18 -10.47 -15.16
CA THR A 126 -12.29 -11.44 -15.26
C THR A 126 -11.79 -12.86 -15.49
N ASP A 127 -10.47 -13.09 -15.48
CA ASP A 127 -9.89 -14.40 -15.69
C ASP A 127 -10.18 -15.34 -14.51
N GLN A 128 -10.91 -16.42 -14.82
CA GLN A 128 -11.33 -17.42 -13.86
C GLN A 128 -10.16 -18.27 -13.33
N ALA A 129 -9.11 -18.47 -14.12
CA ALA A 129 -7.97 -19.28 -13.71
C ALA A 129 -7.16 -18.55 -12.64
N THR A 130 -6.88 -17.28 -12.87
CA THR A 130 -6.23 -16.41 -11.89
C THR A 130 -7.08 -16.23 -10.63
N ALA A 131 -8.40 -16.04 -10.78
CA ALA A 131 -9.29 -15.93 -9.64
C ALA A 131 -9.22 -17.17 -8.74
N ARG A 132 -9.28 -18.36 -9.31
CA ARG A 132 -9.16 -19.62 -8.55
C ARG A 132 -7.80 -19.78 -7.87
N ARG A 133 -6.71 -19.38 -8.57
CA ARG A 133 -5.35 -19.47 -8.00
C ARG A 133 -5.21 -18.69 -6.72
N TYR A 134 -5.87 -17.53 -6.63
CA TYR A 134 -5.77 -16.62 -5.48
C TYR A 134 -7.03 -16.62 -4.60
N ASP A 135 -7.94 -17.58 -4.79
CA ASP A 135 -9.20 -17.68 -4.05
C ASP A 135 -9.99 -16.35 -4.09
N LEU A 136 -10.17 -15.82 -5.31
CA LEU A 136 -10.89 -14.59 -5.59
C LEU A 136 -12.17 -14.89 -6.39
N GLN A 137 -13.13 -13.98 -6.31
CA GLN A 137 -14.28 -13.95 -7.19
C GLN A 137 -14.03 -12.99 -8.36
N VAL A 138 -14.57 -13.28 -9.52
CA VAL A 138 -14.57 -12.35 -10.65
C VAL A 138 -15.79 -11.44 -10.60
N PRO A 139 -15.65 -10.15 -10.96
CA PRO A 139 -14.42 -9.47 -11.31
C PRO A 139 -13.61 -9.07 -10.06
N PHE A 140 -12.29 -9.02 -10.19
CA PHE A 140 -11.39 -8.49 -9.16
C PHE A 140 -10.46 -7.42 -9.74
N LEU A 141 -9.80 -6.66 -8.87
CA LEU A 141 -8.76 -5.71 -9.25
C LEU A 141 -7.40 -6.35 -9.06
N ALA A 142 -6.52 -6.19 -10.05
CA ALA A 142 -5.13 -6.60 -9.98
C ALA A 142 -4.20 -5.40 -10.11
N VAL A 143 -3.09 -5.46 -9.37
CA VAL A 143 -1.99 -4.51 -9.44
C VAL A 143 -0.71 -5.29 -9.65
N ASN A 144 0.10 -4.90 -10.64
CA ASN A 144 1.46 -5.38 -10.80
C ASN A 144 2.40 -4.26 -10.40
N TRP A 145 3.36 -4.58 -9.52
CA TRP A 145 4.29 -3.59 -9.01
C TRP A 145 5.65 -4.20 -8.74
N ASP A 146 6.69 -3.62 -9.34
CA ASP A 146 8.08 -4.03 -9.13
C ASP A 146 8.79 -3.04 -8.21
N PHE A 147 9.53 -3.56 -7.23
CA PHE A 147 10.42 -2.78 -6.39
C PHE A 147 11.86 -2.95 -6.89
N VAL A 148 12.55 -1.82 -7.05
CA VAL A 148 13.97 -1.82 -7.41
C VAL A 148 14.78 -1.45 -6.17
N LEU A 149 15.69 -2.34 -5.77
CA LEU A 149 16.59 -2.12 -4.63
C LEU A 149 17.98 -1.76 -5.13
N SER A 150 18.62 -0.81 -4.47
CA SER A 150 20.03 -0.46 -4.69
C SER A 150 20.92 -1.40 -3.89
N PRO A 151 22.06 -1.86 -4.42
CA PRO A 151 23.06 -2.55 -3.61
C PRO A 151 23.52 -1.66 -2.45
N ALA A 152 23.70 -2.27 -1.26
CA ALA A 152 24.19 -1.60 -0.04
C ALA A 152 25.69 -1.30 -0.10
#